data_ff3e70f0ca2d3901cce27f70adfccf11
#
_entry.id   ff3e70f0ca2d3901cce27f70adfccf11
#
_cell.length_a   1.000
_cell.length_b   1.000
_cell.length_c   1.000
_cell.angle_alpha   90.00
_cell.angle_beta   90.00
_cell.angle_gamma   90.00
#
_symmetry.space_group_name_H-M   'P 1'
#
loop_
_entity.id
_entity.type
_entity.pdbx_description
1 polymer ?
#
loop_
_entity_poly.entity_id
_entity_poly.type
_entity_poly.pdbx_seq_one_letter_code
_entity_poly.pdbx_strand_id
1 'polypeptide(L)'
;MKTLPERAVVIVGGGLAAGLVARQLVRQGVDTLVLERGGDSRGGAESKIPSQRDELRWDTRHGLMQDGALETYTLRRSRREASLPMRRLSAFLPGTGVGGAANHWGGQTFRWNDHNLTLRSRFEQRYGRSAIPADMPLQDWGVTYEELEPYHDLFEKLFGISGKAGNLRGRIQPGGNPFEAPRQNEYPQRPLEITEAGLIFKETVEREFGFKPYPSPAAN
;
A
#
# COMPACT_ATOMS: atom_id res chain seq x y z
N MET A 1 -9.72 35.18 4.90
CA MET A 1 -9.05 33.92 5.31
C MET A 1 -9.78 33.43 6.56
N LYS A 2 -10.23 32.18 6.58
CA LYS A 2 -10.93 31.62 7.75
C LYS A 2 -9.89 31.03 8.69
N THR A 3 -9.82 31.54 9.91
CA THR A 3 -8.96 30.96 10.95
C THR A 3 -9.74 29.90 11.71
N LEU A 4 -9.18 28.72 11.85
CA LEU A 4 -9.73 27.63 12.66
C LEU A 4 -9.18 27.71 14.09
N PRO A 5 -9.91 27.19 15.08
CA PRO A 5 -9.37 27.05 16.44
C PRO A 5 -8.09 26.24 16.47
N GLU A 6 -7.21 26.58 17.40
CA GLU A 6 -6.00 25.82 17.66
C GLU A 6 -6.34 24.38 18.08
N ARG A 7 -5.55 23.42 17.63
CA ARG A 7 -5.67 21.98 17.93
C ARG A 7 -4.33 21.44 18.39
N ALA A 8 -4.34 20.43 19.25
CA ALA A 8 -3.12 19.80 19.74
C ALA A 8 -2.33 19.16 18.57
N VAL A 9 -3.04 18.53 17.60
CA VAL A 9 -2.45 17.93 16.41
C VAL A 9 -3.28 18.25 15.17
N VAL A 10 -2.61 18.62 14.09
CA VAL A 10 -3.21 18.80 12.77
C VAL A 10 -2.57 17.82 11.79
N ILE A 11 -3.40 16.98 11.16
CA ILE A 11 -2.98 16.03 10.13
C ILE A 11 -3.40 16.59 8.77
N VAL A 12 -2.47 16.73 7.85
CA VAL A 12 -2.73 17.24 6.50
C VAL A 12 -2.89 16.07 5.53
N GLY A 13 -4.07 15.96 4.93
CA GLY A 13 -4.50 14.85 4.08
C GLY A 13 -5.31 13.79 4.84
N GLY A 14 -6.44 13.37 4.28
CA GLY A 14 -7.38 12.40 4.86
C GLY A 14 -7.26 10.98 4.29
N GLY A 15 -6.05 10.57 3.87
CA GLY A 15 -5.79 9.23 3.36
C GLY A 15 -5.68 8.15 4.43
N LEU A 16 -5.38 6.91 4.03
CA LEU A 16 -5.31 5.74 4.90
C LEU A 16 -4.35 5.93 6.08
N ALA A 17 -3.14 6.43 5.82
CA ALA A 17 -2.15 6.69 6.87
C ALA A 17 -2.64 7.72 7.88
N ALA A 18 -3.29 8.80 7.40
CA ALA A 18 -3.89 9.80 8.27
C ALA A 18 -4.98 9.20 9.17
N GLY A 19 -5.81 8.32 8.62
CA GLY A 19 -6.84 7.61 9.39
C GLY A 19 -6.26 6.76 10.51
N LEU A 20 -5.16 6.05 10.26
CA LEU A 20 -4.46 5.24 11.26
C LEU A 20 -3.86 6.10 12.38
N VAL A 21 -3.18 7.19 12.01
CA VAL A 21 -2.58 8.13 12.96
C VAL A 21 -3.67 8.82 13.79
N ALA A 22 -4.72 9.35 13.14
CA ALA A 22 -5.84 9.98 13.83
C ALA A 22 -6.53 9.02 14.80
N ARG A 23 -6.80 7.78 14.38
CA ARG A 23 -7.36 6.75 15.26
C ARG A 23 -6.52 6.53 16.51
N GLN A 24 -5.20 6.47 16.36
CA GLN A 24 -4.31 6.24 17.50
C GLN A 24 -4.28 7.44 18.46
N LEU A 25 -4.22 8.66 17.92
CA LEU A 25 -4.23 9.89 18.71
C LEU A 25 -5.53 10.08 19.47
N VAL A 26 -6.67 9.92 18.80
CA VAL A 26 -8.00 10.07 19.41
C VAL A 26 -8.23 9.03 20.52
N ARG A 27 -7.75 7.80 20.35
CA ARG A 27 -7.82 6.77 21.41
C ARG A 27 -7.02 7.13 22.67
N GLN A 28 -6.03 8.01 22.53
CA GLN A 28 -5.27 8.56 23.65
C GLN A 28 -5.83 9.89 24.17
N GLY A 29 -6.98 10.33 23.67
CA GLY A 29 -7.63 11.57 24.08
C GLY A 29 -7.00 12.83 23.50
N VAL A 30 -6.15 12.71 22.48
CA VAL A 30 -5.49 13.87 21.84
C VAL A 30 -6.46 14.55 20.89
N ASP A 31 -6.67 15.87 21.09
CA ASP A 31 -7.49 16.71 20.23
C ASP A 31 -6.83 16.85 18.85
N THR A 32 -7.45 16.23 17.84
CA THR A 32 -6.86 16.05 16.52
C THR A 32 -7.77 16.58 15.43
N LEU A 33 -7.23 17.39 14.52
CA LEU A 33 -7.89 17.86 13.32
C LEU A 33 -7.26 17.23 12.08
N VAL A 34 -8.09 16.65 11.21
CA VAL A 34 -7.66 16.18 9.89
C VAL A 34 -8.15 17.15 8.83
N LEU A 35 -7.24 17.67 8.01
CA LEU A 35 -7.54 18.55 6.89
C LEU A 35 -7.45 17.75 5.59
N GLU A 36 -8.56 17.68 4.85
CA GLU A 36 -8.61 17.04 3.54
C GLU A 36 -9.02 18.08 2.48
N ARG A 37 -8.32 18.10 1.35
CA ARG A 37 -8.62 19.05 0.26
C ARG A 37 -9.78 18.62 -0.63
N GLY A 38 -9.98 17.30 -0.75
CA GLY A 38 -11.05 16.74 -1.56
C GLY A 38 -12.34 16.53 -0.77
N GLY A 39 -13.41 16.21 -1.49
CA GLY A 39 -14.71 15.92 -0.90
C GLY A 39 -14.80 14.56 -0.21
N ASP A 40 -15.90 14.33 0.50
CA ASP A 40 -16.26 13.03 1.00
C ASP A 40 -17.18 12.32 -0.01
N SER A 41 -16.63 11.33 -0.71
CA SER A 41 -17.34 10.56 -1.74
C SER A 41 -18.02 9.29 -1.23
N ARG A 42 -18.01 9.04 0.09
CA ARG A 42 -18.48 7.77 0.68
C ARG A 42 -19.99 7.66 0.86
N GLY A 43 -20.73 8.74 0.69
CA GLY A 43 -22.18 8.71 0.89
C GLY A 43 -22.89 9.97 0.39
N GLY A 44 -24.22 9.87 0.24
CA GLY A 44 -25.06 10.97 -0.21
C GLY A 44 -25.16 11.13 -1.73
N ALA A 45 -25.84 12.18 -2.17
CA ALA A 45 -26.11 12.44 -3.60
C ALA A 45 -24.82 12.75 -4.41
N GLU A 46 -23.74 13.11 -3.75
CA GLU A 46 -22.43 13.39 -4.36
C GLU A 46 -21.49 12.18 -4.36
N SER A 47 -21.95 11.02 -3.90
CA SER A 47 -21.12 9.81 -3.88
C SER A 47 -20.71 9.42 -5.30
N LYS A 48 -19.40 9.39 -5.52
CA LYS A 48 -18.80 8.89 -6.77
C LYS A 48 -18.62 7.37 -6.77
N ILE A 49 -18.97 6.72 -5.65
CA ILE A 49 -18.90 5.27 -5.52
C ILE A 49 -20.28 4.73 -5.97
N PRO A 50 -20.36 3.93 -7.03
CA PRO A 50 -21.62 3.39 -7.50
C PRO A 50 -22.23 2.44 -6.45
N SER A 51 -23.54 2.54 -6.26
CA SER A 51 -24.31 1.67 -5.37
C SER A 51 -24.33 0.21 -5.85
N GLN A 52 -24.06 -0.01 -7.13
CA GLN A 52 -23.96 -1.33 -7.73
C GLN A 52 -22.53 -1.56 -8.24
N ARG A 53 -22.00 -2.73 -7.94
CA ARG A 53 -20.71 -3.19 -8.47
C ARG A 53 -20.92 -3.64 -9.90
N ASP A 54 -20.65 -2.77 -10.85
CA ASP A 54 -20.67 -3.05 -12.27
C ASP A 54 -19.26 -2.87 -12.81
N GLU A 55 -18.63 -3.98 -13.23
CA GLU A 55 -17.27 -3.97 -13.78
C GLU A 55 -17.17 -3.17 -15.08
N LEU A 56 -18.28 -3.00 -15.78
CA LEU A 56 -18.35 -2.17 -16.99
C LEU A 56 -18.28 -0.68 -16.68
N ARG A 57 -18.42 -0.27 -15.43
CA ARG A 57 -18.28 1.12 -14.96
C ARG A 57 -16.90 1.42 -14.36
N TRP A 58 -15.87 0.94 -14.99
CA TRP A 58 -14.48 1.23 -14.58
C TRP A 58 -14.13 2.71 -14.56
N ASP A 59 -14.79 3.51 -15.39
CA ASP A 59 -14.63 4.96 -15.41
C ASP A 59 -14.98 5.64 -14.08
N THR A 60 -15.85 5.03 -13.28
CA THR A 60 -16.17 5.58 -11.95
C THR A 60 -14.95 5.62 -11.01
N ARG A 61 -14.01 4.69 -11.17
CA ARG A 61 -12.73 4.76 -10.43
C ARG A 61 -11.90 5.97 -10.82
N HIS A 62 -11.95 6.40 -12.06
CA HIS A 62 -11.29 7.64 -12.50
C HIS A 62 -11.82 8.86 -11.77
N GLY A 63 -13.10 8.90 -11.44
CA GLY A 63 -13.70 9.96 -10.64
C GLY A 63 -13.18 10.06 -9.19
N LEU A 64 -12.57 8.98 -8.68
CA LEU A 64 -11.93 8.95 -7.35
C LEU A 64 -10.44 9.31 -7.41
N MET A 65 -9.87 9.38 -8.60
CA MET A 65 -8.47 9.68 -8.83
C MET A 65 -8.27 11.18 -9.03
N GLN A 66 -7.06 11.62 -8.81
CA GLN A 66 -6.65 12.99 -9.05
C GLN A 66 -6.71 13.30 -10.55
N ASP A 67 -7.31 14.42 -10.90
CA ASP A 67 -7.36 14.89 -12.28
C ASP A 67 -6.01 15.49 -12.69
N GLY A 68 -5.28 14.79 -13.54
CA GLY A 68 -3.97 15.23 -14.03
C GLY A 68 -4.01 16.48 -14.92
N ALA A 69 -5.19 16.91 -15.39
CA ALA A 69 -5.37 18.19 -16.10
C ALA A 69 -5.37 19.38 -15.14
N LEU A 70 -5.90 19.19 -13.93
CA LEU A 70 -6.01 20.23 -12.90
C LEU A 70 -4.85 20.19 -11.92
N GLU A 71 -4.34 19.02 -11.62
CA GLU A 71 -3.29 18.78 -10.63
C GLU A 71 -2.09 18.09 -11.26
N THR A 72 -0.89 18.48 -10.85
CA THR A 72 0.35 17.92 -11.39
C THR A 72 1.13 17.21 -10.28
N TYR A 73 1.85 16.16 -10.67
CA TYR A 73 2.92 15.58 -9.88
C TYR A 73 4.25 16.15 -10.31
N THR A 74 5.16 16.28 -9.39
CA THR A 74 6.55 16.55 -9.73
C THR A 74 7.34 15.24 -9.76
N LEU A 75 8.04 15.01 -10.85
CA LEU A 75 8.97 13.89 -11.01
C LEU A 75 10.39 14.40 -11.07
N ARG A 76 11.29 13.72 -10.40
CA ARG A 76 12.73 13.89 -10.50
C ARG A 76 13.39 12.51 -10.55
N ARG A 77 14.16 12.25 -11.61
CA ARG A 77 14.83 10.95 -11.81
C ARG A 77 16.14 10.86 -11.02
N SER A 78 16.78 11.99 -10.78
CA SER A 78 18.03 12.04 -10.03
C SER A 78 18.08 13.30 -9.15
N ARG A 79 19.04 13.35 -8.23
CA ARG A 79 19.27 14.54 -7.38
C ARG A 79 19.76 15.77 -8.16
N ARG A 80 20.25 15.59 -9.39
CA ARG A 80 20.78 16.65 -10.25
C ARG A 80 19.74 17.28 -11.16
N GLU A 81 18.58 16.64 -11.29
CA GLU A 81 17.50 17.12 -12.12
C GLU A 81 16.56 18.04 -11.33
N ALA A 82 16.04 19.06 -11.98
CA ALA A 82 14.91 19.81 -11.46
C ALA A 82 13.65 18.93 -11.49
N SER A 83 12.79 19.11 -10.49
CA SER A 83 11.49 18.45 -10.48
C SER A 83 10.60 19.05 -11.57
N LEU A 84 10.10 18.20 -12.47
CA LEU A 84 9.20 18.59 -13.55
C LEU A 84 7.78 18.13 -13.26
N PRO A 85 6.76 18.94 -13.59
CA PRO A 85 5.38 18.55 -13.44
C PRO A 85 5.01 17.45 -14.45
N MET A 86 4.41 16.37 -13.96
CA MET A 86 3.83 15.31 -14.79
C MET A 86 2.31 15.44 -14.79
N ARG A 87 1.71 15.48 -15.96
CA ARG A 87 0.26 15.53 -16.15
C ARG A 87 -0.34 14.23 -16.67
N ARG A 88 0.49 13.31 -17.14
CA ARG A 88 0.06 12.00 -17.64
C ARG A 88 0.74 10.93 -16.81
N LEU A 89 -0.04 10.26 -15.98
CA LEU A 89 0.39 9.11 -15.20
C LEU A 89 -0.32 7.89 -15.74
N SER A 90 0.43 6.85 -16.09
CA SER A 90 -0.14 5.65 -16.68
C SER A 90 -0.73 4.69 -15.65
N ALA A 91 -0.09 4.52 -14.49
CA ALA A 91 -0.44 3.44 -13.57
C ALA A 91 -0.73 3.87 -12.13
N PHE A 92 -0.24 5.03 -11.70
CA PHE A 92 -0.40 5.49 -10.32
C PHE A 92 -1.06 6.86 -10.29
N LEU A 93 -2.39 6.85 -10.18
CA LEU A 93 -3.14 8.07 -9.91
C LEU A 93 -3.47 8.06 -8.40
N PRO A 94 -2.95 9.00 -7.60
CA PRO A 94 -3.40 9.18 -6.23
C PRO A 94 -4.88 9.49 -6.18
N GLY A 95 -5.51 9.08 -5.10
CA GLY A 95 -6.89 9.40 -4.84
C GLY A 95 -7.04 10.83 -4.33
N THR A 96 -8.17 11.44 -4.65
CA THR A 96 -8.61 12.73 -4.11
C THR A 96 -9.84 12.52 -3.24
N GLY A 97 -9.87 13.19 -2.07
CA GLY A 97 -10.98 13.10 -1.11
C GLY A 97 -10.68 12.27 0.11
N VAL A 98 -11.66 12.21 1.00
CA VAL A 98 -11.56 11.42 2.23
C VAL A 98 -11.34 9.96 1.90
N GLY A 99 -10.26 9.38 2.45
CA GLY A 99 -9.78 8.03 2.14
C GLY A 99 -8.60 8.02 1.15
N GLY A 100 -8.42 9.08 0.36
CA GLY A 100 -7.33 9.19 -0.61
C GLY A 100 -7.30 8.01 -1.59
N ALA A 101 -6.11 7.50 -1.90
CA ALA A 101 -5.92 6.36 -2.80
C ALA A 101 -6.54 5.04 -2.31
N ALA A 102 -6.89 4.92 -1.02
CA ALA A 102 -7.57 3.74 -0.51
C ALA A 102 -8.98 3.55 -1.12
N ASN A 103 -9.60 4.61 -1.63
CA ASN A 103 -10.91 4.54 -2.27
C ASN A 103 -10.91 3.74 -3.59
N HIS A 104 -9.77 3.62 -4.25
CA HIS A 104 -9.61 2.84 -5.48
C HIS A 104 -8.50 1.77 -5.38
N TRP A 105 -7.98 1.56 -4.17
CA TRP A 105 -7.01 0.51 -3.91
C TRP A 105 -7.62 -0.88 -4.14
N GLY A 106 -6.89 -1.77 -4.80
CA GLY A 106 -7.33 -3.14 -5.06
C GLY A 106 -7.23 -4.09 -3.86
N GLY A 107 -6.91 -3.58 -2.68
CA GLY A 107 -6.86 -4.38 -1.44
C GLY A 107 -5.61 -5.22 -1.26
N GLN A 108 -4.74 -5.33 -2.25
CA GLN A 108 -3.53 -6.15 -2.16
C GLN A 108 -2.55 -5.61 -1.12
N THR A 109 -2.06 -6.49 -0.23
CA THR A 109 -1.30 -6.09 0.96
C THR A 109 -0.14 -7.05 1.19
N PHE A 110 0.98 -6.78 0.57
CA PHE A 110 2.20 -7.55 0.80
C PHE A 110 3.02 -6.93 1.92
N ARG A 111 3.61 -7.76 2.78
CA ARG A 111 4.64 -7.30 3.72
C ARG A 111 5.93 -7.00 2.97
N TRP A 112 6.62 -5.98 3.42
CA TRP A 112 7.98 -5.73 2.97
C TRP A 112 8.91 -6.76 3.60
N ASN A 113 9.88 -7.19 2.82
CA ASN A 113 10.95 -8.05 3.31
C ASN A 113 12.14 -7.18 3.75
N ASP A 114 13.04 -7.76 4.51
CA ASP A 114 14.27 -7.10 4.94
C ASP A 114 15.06 -6.52 3.75
N HIS A 115 15.15 -7.24 2.64
CA HIS A 115 15.84 -6.73 1.45
C HIS A 115 15.20 -5.50 0.80
N ASN A 116 13.90 -5.26 1.00
CA ASN A 116 13.26 -4.03 0.56
C ASN A 116 13.67 -2.83 1.43
N LEU A 117 13.91 -3.08 2.71
CA LEU A 117 14.26 -2.06 3.70
C LEU A 117 15.74 -1.68 3.66
N THR A 118 16.59 -2.60 3.22
CA THR A 118 18.06 -2.46 3.18
C THR A 118 18.62 -2.52 1.74
N LEU A 119 17.85 -2.02 0.78
CA LEU A 119 18.12 -2.21 -0.64
C LEU A 119 19.48 -1.64 -1.07
N ARG A 120 19.83 -0.43 -0.60
CA ARG A 120 21.12 0.20 -0.91
C ARG A 120 22.27 -0.64 -0.38
N SER A 121 22.27 -0.95 0.90
CA SER A 121 23.33 -1.74 1.54
C SER A 121 23.52 -3.10 0.87
N ARG A 122 22.44 -3.77 0.48
CA ARG A 122 22.49 -5.05 -0.23
C ARG A 122 23.07 -4.92 -1.64
N PHE A 123 22.73 -3.86 -2.36
CA PHE A 123 23.33 -3.58 -3.66
C PHE A 123 24.83 -3.31 -3.53
N GLU A 124 25.24 -2.47 -2.57
CA GLU A 124 26.65 -2.18 -2.31
C GLU A 124 27.43 -3.46 -1.95
N GLN A 125 26.86 -4.31 -1.11
CA GLN A 125 27.46 -5.58 -0.70
C GLN A 125 27.63 -6.55 -1.89
N ARG A 126 26.60 -6.66 -2.75
CA ARG A 126 26.57 -7.65 -3.83
C ARG A 126 27.36 -7.21 -5.08
N TYR A 127 27.29 -5.95 -5.42
CA TYR A 127 27.79 -5.42 -6.70
C TYR A 127 28.88 -4.36 -6.55
N GLY A 128 29.19 -3.96 -5.32
CA GLY A 128 30.11 -2.87 -5.01
C GLY A 128 29.43 -1.49 -5.09
N ARG A 129 29.99 -0.56 -4.35
CA ARG A 129 29.46 0.81 -4.27
C ARG A 129 29.42 1.54 -5.61
N SER A 130 30.37 1.27 -6.49
CA SER A 130 30.45 1.86 -7.84
C SER A 130 29.33 1.43 -8.78
N ALA A 131 28.62 0.35 -8.48
CA ALA A 131 27.46 -0.10 -9.25
C ALA A 131 26.22 0.79 -9.06
N ILE A 132 26.20 1.62 -8.02
CA ILE A 132 25.12 2.59 -7.78
C ILE A 132 25.57 3.95 -8.31
N PRO A 133 24.87 4.52 -9.31
CA PRO A 133 25.17 5.87 -9.79
C PRO A 133 25.16 6.90 -8.64
N ALA A 134 26.15 7.80 -8.65
CA ALA A 134 26.37 8.74 -7.52
C ALA A 134 25.17 9.68 -7.28
N ASP A 135 24.35 9.91 -8.30
CA ASP A 135 23.17 10.76 -8.26
C ASP A 135 21.85 10.00 -8.08
N MET A 136 21.90 8.66 -8.02
CA MET A 136 20.73 7.83 -7.77
C MET A 136 20.25 8.01 -6.32
N PRO A 137 18.98 8.35 -6.08
CA PRO A 137 18.43 8.56 -4.73
C PRO A 137 18.07 7.23 -4.04
N LEU A 138 18.88 6.19 -4.22
CA LEU A 138 18.71 4.92 -3.55
C LEU A 138 19.26 5.00 -2.13
N GLN A 139 18.46 4.60 -1.15
CA GLN A 139 18.85 4.58 0.27
C GLN A 139 18.10 3.46 1.00
N ASP A 140 18.63 3.08 2.15
CA ASP A 140 17.92 2.21 3.08
C ASP A 140 16.85 3.00 3.84
N TRP A 141 15.85 2.30 4.35
CA TRP A 141 14.74 2.94 5.08
C TRP A 141 15.07 3.32 6.52
N GLY A 142 16.19 2.79 7.06
CA GLY A 142 16.62 3.05 8.44
C GLY A 142 15.79 2.35 9.51
N VAL A 143 15.02 1.34 9.10
CA VAL A 143 14.26 0.44 9.98
C VAL A 143 14.47 -1.00 9.53
N THR A 144 14.38 -1.94 10.45
CA THR A 144 14.49 -3.38 10.16
C THR A 144 13.11 -4.02 9.97
N TYR A 145 13.10 -5.22 9.40
CA TYR A 145 11.86 -5.98 9.29
C TYR A 145 11.32 -6.37 10.68
N GLU A 146 12.20 -6.73 11.61
CA GLU A 146 11.84 -7.10 12.97
C GLU A 146 11.16 -5.95 13.72
N GLU A 147 11.61 -4.72 13.50
CA GLU A 147 10.97 -3.51 14.06
C GLU A 147 9.58 -3.27 13.44
N LEU A 148 9.39 -3.59 12.15
CA LEU A 148 8.13 -3.38 11.45
C LEU A 148 7.14 -4.54 11.60
N GLU A 149 7.60 -5.75 11.89
CA GLU A 149 6.76 -6.95 11.94
C GLU A 149 5.52 -6.80 12.84
N PRO A 150 5.62 -6.28 14.08
CA PRO A 150 4.45 -6.07 14.94
C PRO A 150 3.43 -5.09 14.36
N TYR A 151 3.88 -4.11 13.59
CA TYR A 151 3.00 -3.12 12.95
C TYR A 151 2.34 -3.68 11.69
N HIS A 152 3.03 -4.54 10.94
CA HIS A 152 2.42 -5.31 9.87
C HIS A 152 1.29 -6.20 10.40
N ASP A 153 1.55 -6.92 11.49
CA ASP A 153 0.56 -7.77 12.15
C ASP A 153 -0.65 -6.96 12.66
N LEU A 154 -0.40 -5.81 13.27
CA LEU A 154 -1.46 -4.89 13.70
C LEU A 154 -2.28 -4.37 12.52
N PHE A 155 -1.63 -3.97 11.43
CA PHE A 155 -2.30 -3.51 10.22
C PHE A 155 -3.20 -4.59 9.63
N GLU A 156 -2.69 -5.79 9.47
CA GLU A 156 -3.44 -6.94 8.95
C GLU A 156 -4.68 -7.24 9.78
N LYS A 157 -4.55 -7.18 11.12
CA LYS A 157 -5.69 -7.36 12.03
C LYS A 157 -6.72 -6.24 11.92
N LEU A 158 -6.28 -4.99 11.79
CA LEU A 158 -7.17 -3.84 11.68
C LEU A 158 -7.98 -3.84 10.40
N PHE A 159 -7.40 -4.32 9.31
CA PHE A 159 -8.02 -4.35 7.99
C PHE A 159 -8.59 -5.71 7.59
N GLY A 160 -8.53 -6.69 8.49
CA GLY A 160 -9.05 -8.03 8.21
C GLY A 160 -8.39 -8.68 6.99
N ILE A 161 -7.06 -8.53 6.86
CA ILE A 161 -6.35 -9.03 5.67
C ILE A 161 -6.50 -10.55 5.56
N SER A 162 -6.96 -11.01 4.40
CA SER A 162 -7.01 -12.41 4.04
C SER A 162 -5.68 -12.87 3.46
N GLY A 163 -5.29 -14.10 3.70
CA GLY A 163 -4.05 -14.64 3.16
C GLY A 163 -3.65 -15.97 3.76
N LYS A 164 -2.49 -16.47 3.33
CA LYS A 164 -1.84 -17.66 3.87
C LYS A 164 -0.38 -17.35 4.15
N ALA A 165 0.04 -17.46 5.41
CA ALA A 165 1.45 -17.31 5.78
C ALA A 165 2.29 -18.36 5.09
N GLY A 166 3.41 -17.95 4.50
CA GLY A 166 4.38 -18.86 3.89
C GLY A 166 5.60 -19.10 4.78
N ASN A 167 5.84 -18.22 5.76
CA ASN A 167 6.94 -18.37 6.70
C ASN A 167 6.48 -17.97 8.11
N LEU A 168 5.99 -18.95 8.87
CA LEU A 168 5.50 -18.74 10.23
C LEU A 168 6.58 -19.06 11.24
N ARG A 169 7.08 -18.04 11.93
CA ARG A 169 8.14 -18.15 12.95
C ARG A 169 9.40 -18.85 12.44
N GLY A 170 9.82 -18.55 11.20
CA GLY A 170 10.98 -19.17 10.57
C GLY A 170 10.72 -20.56 9.95
N ARG A 171 9.48 -21.06 9.99
CA ARG A 171 9.09 -22.33 9.39
C ARG A 171 8.27 -22.10 8.14
N ILE A 172 8.75 -22.61 7.01
CA ILE A 172 8.04 -22.53 5.74
C ILE A 172 6.73 -23.31 5.81
N GLN A 173 5.64 -22.67 5.40
CA GLN A 173 4.30 -23.21 5.38
C GLN A 173 3.86 -23.52 3.95
N PRO A 174 3.24 -24.66 3.69
CA PRO A 174 2.71 -24.94 2.35
C PRO A 174 1.55 -24.01 2.01
N GLY A 175 1.49 -23.59 0.75
CA GLY A 175 0.41 -22.76 0.19
C GLY A 175 0.53 -21.26 0.46
N GLY A 176 1.54 -20.81 1.20
CA GLY A 176 1.88 -19.39 1.35
C GLY A 176 3.14 -19.03 0.56
N ASN A 177 3.57 -17.77 0.66
CA ASN A 177 4.79 -17.26 0.01
C ASN A 177 6.05 -17.82 0.73
N PRO A 178 6.80 -18.73 0.16
CA PRO A 178 7.98 -19.31 0.83
C PRO A 178 9.14 -18.30 0.97
N PHE A 179 9.07 -17.17 0.28
CA PHE A 179 10.10 -16.13 0.27
C PHE A 179 9.75 -14.93 1.16
N GLU A 180 8.61 -14.94 1.85
CA GLU A 180 8.30 -13.87 2.79
C GLU A 180 9.22 -13.93 4.01
N ALA A 181 9.45 -12.77 4.62
CA ALA A 181 10.16 -12.70 5.90
C ALA A 181 9.37 -13.41 7.02
N PRO A 182 10.04 -13.92 8.06
CA PRO A 182 9.35 -14.63 9.14
C PRO A 182 8.31 -13.74 9.82
N ARG A 183 7.09 -14.22 9.94
CA ARG A 183 6.00 -13.57 10.65
C ARG A 183 5.61 -14.34 11.91
N GLN A 184 5.10 -13.66 12.94
CA GLN A 184 4.73 -14.30 14.21
C GLN A 184 3.36 -14.96 14.12
N ASN A 185 2.41 -14.36 13.41
CA ASN A 185 1.02 -14.80 13.35
C ASN A 185 0.58 -15.13 11.92
N GLU A 186 -0.40 -16.00 11.80
CA GLU A 186 -1.13 -16.23 10.55
C GLU A 186 -1.95 -14.96 10.18
N TYR A 187 -2.40 -14.86 8.95
CA TYR A 187 -3.34 -13.82 8.53
C TYR A 187 -4.64 -13.91 9.33
N PRO A 188 -5.30 -12.79 9.65
CA PRO A 188 -6.53 -12.80 10.44
C PRO A 188 -7.71 -13.44 9.69
N GLN A 189 -7.67 -13.45 8.36
CA GLN A 189 -8.69 -14.07 7.53
C GLN A 189 -8.07 -15.14 6.62
N ARG A 190 -8.87 -16.16 6.28
CA ARG A 190 -8.47 -17.18 5.32
C ARG A 190 -8.23 -16.56 3.94
N PRO A 191 -7.39 -17.17 3.10
CA PRO A 191 -7.24 -16.74 1.71
C PRO A 191 -8.58 -16.66 1.00
N LEU A 192 -8.70 -15.72 0.07
CA LEU A 192 -9.82 -15.70 -0.86
C LEU A 192 -9.86 -16.99 -1.67
N GLU A 193 -11.06 -17.40 -2.04
CA GLU A 193 -11.25 -18.56 -2.92
C GLU A 193 -10.55 -18.34 -4.25
N ILE A 194 -9.81 -19.36 -4.67
CA ILE A 194 -9.11 -19.35 -5.94
C ILE A 194 -10.10 -19.74 -7.03
N THR A 195 -10.19 -18.94 -8.08
CA THR A 195 -11.01 -19.28 -9.26
C THR A 195 -10.48 -20.55 -9.95
N GLU A 196 -11.33 -21.23 -10.72
CA GLU A 196 -10.92 -22.42 -11.49
C GLU A 196 -9.73 -22.12 -12.42
N ALA A 197 -9.75 -20.97 -13.10
CA ALA A 197 -8.63 -20.52 -13.92
C ALA A 197 -7.35 -20.33 -13.10
N GLY A 198 -7.47 -19.82 -11.88
CA GLY A 198 -6.35 -19.68 -10.94
C GLY A 198 -5.79 -21.04 -10.49
N LEU A 199 -6.65 -22.05 -10.29
CA LEU A 199 -6.22 -23.41 -9.95
C LEU A 199 -5.47 -24.05 -11.11
N ILE A 200 -5.99 -23.95 -12.34
CA ILE A 200 -5.32 -24.46 -13.55
C ILE A 200 -3.94 -23.79 -13.73
N PHE A 201 -3.89 -22.49 -13.57
CA PHE A 201 -2.61 -21.75 -13.61
C PHE A 201 -1.64 -22.26 -12.56
N LYS A 202 -2.08 -22.35 -11.30
CA LYS A 202 -1.25 -22.82 -10.17
C LYS A 202 -0.68 -24.21 -10.45
N GLU A 203 -1.51 -25.18 -10.77
CA GLU A 203 -1.09 -26.56 -11.02
C GLU A 203 -0.12 -26.66 -12.19
N THR A 204 -0.38 -25.88 -13.26
CA THR A 204 0.49 -25.86 -14.44
C THR A 204 1.87 -25.32 -14.12
N VAL A 205 1.97 -24.16 -13.45
CA VAL A 205 3.30 -23.57 -13.16
C VAL A 205 4.05 -24.30 -12.07
N GLU A 206 3.35 -24.98 -11.14
CA GLU A 206 3.98 -25.87 -10.17
C GLU A 206 4.60 -27.09 -10.86
N ARG A 207 3.86 -27.71 -11.78
CA ARG A 207 4.29 -28.92 -12.50
C ARG A 207 5.40 -28.64 -13.50
N GLU A 208 5.24 -27.60 -14.33
CA GLU A 208 6.16 -27.33 -15.46
C GLU A 208 7.42 -26.56 -15.04
N PHE A 209 7.32 -25.68 -14.03
CA PHE A 209 8.40 -24.76 -13.67
C PHE A 209 8.87 -24.88 -12.23
N GLY A 210 8.20 -25.69 -11.39
CA GLY A 210 8.51 -25.81 -9.96
C GLY A 210 8.26 -24.53 -9.17
N PHE A 211 7.47 -23.59 -9.71
CA PHE A 211 7.10 -22.35 -9.02
C PHE A 211 6.18 -22.65 -7.84
N LYS A 212 6.06 -21.69 -6.95
CA LYS A 212 5.24 -21.79 -5.73
C LYS A 212 4.21 -20.65 -5.70
N PRO A 213 3.18 -20.70 -6.55
CA PRO A 213 2.11 -19.73 -6.51
C PRO A 213 1.36 -19.79 -5.18
N TYR A 214 0.93 -18.62 -4.72
CA TYR A 214 0.19 -18.49 -3.47
C TYR A 214 -0.92 -17.43 -3.62
N PRO A 215 -2.00 -17.52 -2.81
CA PRO A 215 -3.04 -16.50 -2.83
C PRO A 215 -2.49 -15.14 -2.38
N SER A 216 -2.77 -14.11 -3.17
CA SER A 216 -2.38 -12.74 -2.81
C SER A 216 -3.07 -12.33 -1.51
N PRO A 217 -2.33 -11.80 -0.53
CA PRO A 217 -2.96 -11.23 0.65
C PRO A 217 -3.75 -9.98 0.26
N ALA A 218 -4.98 -9.88 0.75
CA ALA A 218 -5.88 -8.79 0.40
C ALA A 218 -6.79 -8.38 1.55
N ALA A 219 -7.12 -7.08 1.60
CA ALA A 219 -8.20 -6.57 2.42
C ALA A 219 -9.55 -6.97 1.82
N ASN A 220 -10.49 -7.42 2.65
CA ASN A 220 -11.86 -7.81 2.29
C ASN A 220 -12.87 -6.76 2.77
#